data_59e0ba75d37de9f5d4808aa8e96ec3f2
#
_entry.id   59e0ba75d37de9f5d4808aa8e96ec3f2
#
_cell.length_a   1.000
_cell.length_b   1.000
_cell.length_c   1.000
_cell.angle_alpha   90.00
_cell.angle_beta   90.00
_cell.angle_gamma   90.00
#
_symmetry.space_group_name_H-M   'P 1'
#
loop_
_entity.id
_entity.type
_entity.pdbx_description
1 polymer ?
#
loop_
_entity_poly.entity_id
_entity_poly.type
_entity_poly.pdbx_seq_one_letter_code
_entity_poly.pdbx_strand_id
1 'polypeptide(L)'
;ALNTLNNQTVALAWPVIKQQLEAQLGSKIHDLTIDHEPIGTASLAQVHRATRKSDGLEIVLKVQYPGVAAAIDSDMSLFKNMLKLTRIVPQTREFDQWFDEVREMMHREVNYHLEAATTERFAERLKQDPRYIVPKIVHDYCTNQVLCMTFERGVPINSPVMLSLPQERRNALGEASLEIAVRELFEWGEMQTDPNFGNYLVRLGNGADVHDKIVLLDFGAIRQFDEHLLTVARNLIKAGYHHNADAMVKAMTGYEFFDAIPMSIKPDMAKVFLLATEAFSSTTNNPNLPTGVMDEQQRYDWKKSQMHSRVMQQTSKSMTSRYF
;
A
#
# COMPACT_ATOMS: atom_id res chain seq x y z
N ALA A 1 -10.88 -12.34 -12.37
CA ALA A 1 -11.95 -11.35 -12.08
C ALA A 1 -11.39 -10.09 -11.38
N LEU A 2 -10.47 -10.20 -10.42
CA LEU A 2 -9.88 -9.02 -9.74
C LEU A 2 -8.91 -8.24 -10.63
N ASN A 3 -8.16 -8.90 -11.51
CA ASN A 3 -7.24 -8.22 -12.45
C ASN A 3 -7.96 -7.38 -13.52
N THR A 4 -9.26 -7.60 -13.73
CA THR A 4 -10.05 -6.84 -14.71
C THR A 4 -10.58 -5.52 -14.12
N LEU A 5 -10.67 -5.40 -12.81
CA LEU A 5 -11.14 -4.20 -12.13
C LEU A 5 -10.04 -3.12 -12.00
N ASN A 6 -8.78 -3.52 -11.95
CA ASN A 6 -7.64 -2.59 -11.80
C ASN A 6 -7.20 -1.88 -13.09
N ASN A 7 -7.71 -2.25 -14.27
CA ASN A 7 -7.23 -1.74 -15.56
C ASN A 7 -8.27 -0.97 -16.38
N GLN A 8 -9.34 -0.44 -15.78
CA GLN A 8 -10.41 0.24 -16.54
C GLN A 8 -10.76 1.64 -16.06
N THR A 9 -9.82 2.42 -15.54
CA THR A 9 -9.98 3.87 -15.58
C THR A 9 -9.70 4.31 -17.02
N VAL A 10 -10.75 4.77 -17.71
CA VAL A 10 -10.61 5.31 -19.08
C VAL A 10 -9.80 6.59 -18.98
N ALA A 11 -8.61 6.60 -19.57
CA ALA A 11 -7.79 7.80 -19.65
C ALA A 11 -8.57 8.93 -20.34
N LEU A 12 -8.46 10.16 -19.83
CA LEU A 12 -8.99 11.32 -20.51
C LEU A 12 -8.19 11.61 -21.79
N ALA A 13 -8.88 12.12 -22.78
CA ALA A 13 -8.27 12.47 -24.05
C ALA A 13 -7.18 13.55 -23.88
N TRP A 14 -6.09 13.42 -24.63
CA TRP A 14 -4.95 14.34 -24.57
C TRP A 14 -5.30 15.84 -24.58
N PRO A 15 -6.25 16.35 -25.40
CA PRO A 15 -6.58 17.76 -25.38
C PRO A 15 -7.03 18.28 -24.00
N VAL A 16 -7.74 17.45 -23.21
CA VAL A 16 -8.19 17.80 -21.86
C VAL A 16 -7.01 17.88 -20.90
N ILE A 17 -6.11 16.90 -20.95
CA ILE A 17 -4.92 16.87 -20.11
C ILE A 17 -3.94 17.97 -20.50
N LYS A 18 -3.80 18.24 -21.79
CA LYS A 18 -2.97 19.35 -22.28
C LYS A 18 -3.47 20.69 -21.73
N GLN A 19 -4.77 20.95 -21.78
CA GLN A 19 -5.36 22.16 -21.21
C GLN A 19 -5.09 22.26 -19.70
N GLN A 20 -5.21 21.14 -18.97
CA GLN A 20 -4.90 21.07 -17.54
C GLN A 20 -3.42 21.39 -17.28
N LEU A 21 -2.51 20.80 -18.05
CA LEU A 21 -1.07 21.05 -17.96
C LEU A 21 -0.72 22.51 -18.30
N GLU A 22 -1.31 23.07 -19.34
CA GLU A 22 -1.15 24.50 -19.71
C GLU A 22 -1.61 25.42 -18.58
N ALA A 23 -2.74 25.12 -17.96
CA ALA A 23 -3.27 25.89 -16.84
C ALA A 23 -2.36 25.80 -15.60
N GLN A 24 -1.76 24.63 -15.34
CA GLN A 24 -0.95 24.39 -14.15
C GLN A 24 0.53 24.82 -14.31
N LEU A 25 1.14 24.57 -15.46
CA LEU A 25 2.57 24.82 -15.69
C LEU A 25 2.82 26.18 -16.38
N GLY A 26 1.81 26.79 -17.00
CA GLY A 26 1.96 28.04 -17.75
C GLY A 26 3.01 27.90 -18.86
N SER A 27 3.93 28.85 -18.96
CA SER A 27 5.00 28.82 -19.97
C SER A 27 5.99 27.64 -19.84
N LYS A 28 6.12 27.06 -18.66
CA LYS A 28 7.03 25.94 -18.41
C LYS A 28 6.69 24.67 -19.21
N ILE A 29 5.43 24.52 -19.66
CA ILE A 29 5.04 23.41 -20.52
C ILE A 29 5.85 23.37 -21.82
N HIS A 30 6.30 24.52 -22.31
CA HIS A 30 7.10 24.63 -23.55
C HIS A 30 8.52 24.08 -23.40
N ASP A 31 9.00 23.90 -22.14
CA ASP A 31 10.30 23.30 -21.85
C ASP A 31 10.28 21.77 -22.00
N LEU A 32 9.08 21.20 -22.17
CA LEU A 32 8.87 19.77 -22.19
C LEU A 32 8.45 19.27 -23.59
N THR A 33 8.88 18.08 -23.92
CA THR A 33 8.26 17.24 -24.95
C THR A 33 7.49 16.15 -24.22
N ILE A 34 6.16 16.13 -24.36
CA ILE A 34 5.26 15.27 -23.57
C ILE A 34 4.65 14.22 -24.49
N ASP A 35 4.69 12.96 -24.10
CA ASP A 35 4.02 11.86 -24.79
C ASP A 35 2.50 12.00 -24.60
N HIS A 36 1.74 11.95 -25.69
CA HIS A 36 0.29 12.17 -25.66
C HIS A 36 -0.46 10.98 -25.04
N GLU A 37 0.07 9.77 -25.22
CA GLU A 37 -0.49 8.57 -24.62
C GLU A 37 0.00 8.43 -23.17
N PRO A 38 -0.89 8.23 -22.19
CA PRO A 38 -0.48 8.02 -20.83
C PRO A 38 0.21 6.67 -20.66
N ILE A 39 1.24 6.63 -19.83
CA ILE A 39 1.93 5.37 -19.44
C ILE A 39 1.24 4.66 -18.28
N GLY A 40 0.30 5.31 -17.61
CA GLY A 40 -0.49 4.78 -16.51
C GLY A 40 -1.70 5.64 -16.20
N THR A 41 -2.69 5.02 -15.56
CA THR A 41 -3.90 5.69 -15.05
C THR A 41 -4.08 5.33 -13.58
N ALA A 42 -4.51 6.30 -12.79
CA ALA A 42 -4.95 6.14 -11.42
C ALA A 42 -6.43 6.53 -11.29
N SER A 43 -7.02 6.33 -10.12
CA SER A 43 -8.44 6.68 -9.87
C SER A 43 -8.76 8.14 -10.20
N LEU A 44 -7.88 9.06 -9.83
CA LEU A 44 -8.08 10.51 -9.91
C LEU A 44 -7.07 11.24 -10.82
N ALA A 45 -6.22 10.49 -11.54
CA ALA A 45 -5.10 11.04 -12.31
C ALA A 45 -4.68 10.14 -13.46
N GLN A 46 -3.88 10.69 -14.37
CA GLN A 46 -3.10 9.89 -15.33
C GLN A 46 -1.66 10.36 -15.39
N VAL A 47 -0.78 9.48 -15.84
CA VAL A 47 0.67 9.68 -15.85
C VAL A 47 1.17 9.73 -17.29
N HIS A 48 1.82 10.83 -17.64
CA HIS A 48 2.46 11.02 -18.95
C HIS A 48 3.97 11.06 -18.82
N ARG A 49 4.67 10.42 -19.75
CA ARG A 49 6.11 10.57 -19.89
C ARG A 49 6.41 11.86 -20.61
N ALA A 50 7.48 12.52 -20.20
CA ALA A 50 7.97 13.71 -20.83
C ALA A 50 9.51 13.75 -20.84
N THR A 51 10.07 14.59 -21.72
CA THR A 51 11.50 14.87 -21.76
C THR A 51 11.72 16.35 -21.65
N ARG A 52 12.57 16.77 -20.70
CA ARG A 52 12.99 18.16 -20.58
C ARG A 52 13.95 18.51 -21.71
N LYS A 53 13.61 19.54 -22.50
CA LYS A 53 14.36 19.88 -23.72
C LYS A 53 15.76 20.39 -23.47
N SER A 54 16.00 21.02 -22.32
CA SER A 54 17.29 21.67 -22.01
C SER A 54 18.44 20.67 -21.80
N ASP A 55 18.17 19.49 -21.26
CA ASP A 55 19.19 18.51 -20.86
C ASP A 55 18.82 17.06 -21.18
N GLY A 56 17.65 16.83 -21.77
CA GLY A 56 17.17 15.49 -22.10
C GLY A 56 16.70 14.65 -20.92
N LEU A 57 16.51 15.25 -19.74
CA LEU A 57 16.03 14.52 -18.55
C LEU A 57 14.65 13.90 -18.82
N GLU A 58 14.56 12.58 -18.68
CA GLU A 58 13.30 11.85 -18.76
C GLU A 58 12.55 11.99 -17.43
N ILE A 59 11.31 12.43 -17.50
CA ILE A 59 10.44 12.67 -16.36
C ILE A 59 9.04 12.07 -16.58
N VAL A 60 8.27 11.97 -15.54
CA VAL A 60 6.84 11.69 -15.59
C VAL A 60 6.06 12.82 -14.95
N LEU A 61 4.89 13.08 -15.52
CA LEU A 61 3.92 14.03 -15.02
C LEU A 61 2.67 13.24 -14.60
N LYS A 62 2.42 13.14 -13.29
CA LYS A 62 1.16 12.65 -12.72
C LYS A 62 0.21 13.85 -12.66
N VAL A 63 -0.85 13.81 -13.47
CA VAL A 63 -1.75 14.95 -13.69
C VAL A 63 -3.13 14.59 -13.14
N GLN A 64 -3.64 15.37 -12.20
CA GLN A 64 -5.00 15.19 -11.69
C GLN A 64 -6.03 15.49 -12.78
N TYR A 65 -7.10 14.73 -12.77
CA TYR A 65 -8.25 15.05 -13.62
C TYR A 65 -8.86 16.41 -13.24
N PRO A 66 -9.30 17.19 -14.24
CA PRO A 66 -9.88 18.50 -13.96
C PRO A 66 -11.06 18.42 -13.00
N GLY A 67 -11.08 19.30 -11.99
CA GLY A 67 -12.21 19.45 -11.08
C GLY A 67 -12.27 18.43 -9.92
N VAL A 68 -11.43 17.41 -9.90
CA VAL A 68 -11.49 16.35 -8.87
C VAL A 68 -11.37 16.92 -7.47
N ALA A 69 -10.36 17.76 -7.20
CA ALA A 69 -10.14 18.33 -5.88
C ALA A 69 -11.34 19.19 -5.40
N ALA A 70 -11.99 19.91 -6.33
CA ALA A 70 -13.17 20.72 -6.01
C ALA A 70 -14.44 19.87 -5.83
N ALA A 71 -14.52 18.70 -6.49
CA ALA A 71 -15.67 17.82 -6.43
C ALA A 71 -15.75 17.01 -5.13
N ILE A 72 -14.61 16.74 -4.47
CA ILE A 72 -14.57 15.87 -3.27
C ILE A 72 -15.61 16.31 -2.23
N ASP A 73 -15.62 17.57 -1.83
CA ASP A 73 -16.51 18.04 -0.76
C ASP A 73 -17.99 17.99 -1.16
N SER A 74 -18.30 18.37 -2.41
CA SER A 74 -19.68 18.35 -2.90
C SER A 74 -20.20 16.92 -3.06
N ASP A 75 -19.42 16.04 -3.66
CA ASP A 75 -19.82 14.65 -3.91
C ASP A 75 -19.93 13.86 -2.62
N MET A 76 -18.98 14.03 -1.70
CA MET A 76 -19.03 13.42 -0.37
C MET A 76 -20.22 13.90 0.44
N SER A 77 -20.53 15.21 0.41
CA SER A 77 -21.71 15.76 1.10
C SER A 77 -23.02 15.22 0.51
N LEU A 78 -23.11 15.15 -0.82
CA LEU A 78 -24.26 14.57 -1.52
C LEU A 78 -24.43 13.09 -1.13
N PHE A 79 -23.37 12.31 -1.16
CA PHE A 79 -23.38 10.91 -0.80
C PHE A 79 -23.78 10.68 0.67
N LYS A 80 -23.24 11.48 1.59
CA LYS A 80 -23.61 11.46 3.03
C LYS A 80 -25.11 11.73 3.21
N ASN A 81 -25.63 12.74 2.53
CA ASN A 81 -27.06 13.09 2.62
C ASN A 81 -27.94 12.00 2.02
N MET A 82 -27.54 11.38 0.92
CA MET A 82 -28.28 10.26 0.32
C MET A 82 -28.33 9.05 1.26
N LEU A 83 -27.22 8.70 1.89
CA LEU A 83 -27.16 7.60 2.88
C LEU A 83 -28.06 7.88 4.10
N LYS A 84 -28.07 9.11 4.61
CA LYS A 84 -28.95 9.52 5.72
C LYS A 84 -30.44 9.46 5.31
N LEU A 85 -30.77 9.88 4.10
CA LEU A 85 -32.15 9.88 3.59
C LEU A 85 -32.72 8.46 3.42
N THR A 86 -31.88 7.54 2.93
CA THR A 86 -32.27 6.14 2.71
C THR A 86 -32.39 5.34 4.01
N ARG A 87 -31.95 5.87 5.15
CA ARG A 87 -31.89 5.21 6.46
C ARG A 87 -31.12 3.86 6.45
N ILE A 88 -30.26 3.65 5.45
CA ILE A 88 -29.43 2.44 5.36
C ILE A 88 -28.34 2.45 6.42
N VAL A 89 -27.88 3.65 6.82
CA VAL A 89 -26.84 3.83 7.84
C VAL A 89 -27.41 4.47 9.11
N PRO A 90 -26.96 4.04 10.29
CA PRO A 90 -27.35 4.67 11.55
C PRO A 90 -26.86 6.14 11.58
N GLN A 91 -27.72 7.03 12.08
CA GLN A 91 -27.35 8.44 12.29
C GLN A 91 -26.62 8.59 13.64
N THR A 92 -25.38 8.08 13.69
CA THR A 92 -24.56 8.12 14.90
C THR A 92 -23.37 9.06 14.68
N ARG A 93 -22.78 9.49 15.80
CA ARG A 93 -21.57 10.32 15.79
C ARG A 93 -20.38 9.58 15.17
N GLU A 94 -20.30 8.28 15.39
CA GLU A 94 -19.24 7.40 14.87
C GLU A 94 -19.31 7.35 13.33
N PHE A 95 -20.53 7.33 12.76
CA PHE A 95 -20.70 7.39 11.31
C PHE A 95 -20.22 8.74 10.73
N ASP A 96 -20.53 9.85 11.40
CA ASP A 96 -20.08 11.16 10.97
C ASP A 96 -18.56 11.28 11.05
N GLN A 97 -17.92 10.78 12.09
CA GLN A 97 -16.47 10.73 12.24
C GLN A 97 -15.81 9.89 11.15
N TRP A 98 -16.31 8.67 10.92
CA TRP A 98 -15.79 7.80 9.85
C TRP A 98 -15.91 8.48 8.48
N PHE A 99 -17.02 9.17 8.24
CA PHE A 99 -17.22 9.87 6.96
C PHE A 99 -16.25 11.03 6.78
N ASP A 100 -15.97 11.77 7.85
CA ASP A 100 -14.99 12.84 7.85
C ASP A 100 -13.56 12.30 7.63
N GLU A 101 -13.21 11.16 8.21
CA GLU A 101 -11.92 10.46 7.94
C GLU A 101 -11.78 10.06 6.48
N VAL A 102 -12.83 9.50 5.87
CA VAL A 102 -12.83 9.16 4.43
C VAL A 102 -12.64 10.41 3.57
N ARG A 103 -13.31 11.51 3.90
CA ARG A 103 -13.14 12.79 3.21
C ARG A 103 -11.72 13.31 3.32
N GLU A 104 -11.13 13.30 4.51
CA GLU A 104 -9.73 13.69 4.71
C GLU A 104 -8.76 12.80 3.94
N MET A 105 -9.02 11.50 3.87
CA MET A 105 -8.21 10.57 3.08
C MET A 105 -8.24 10.95 1.60
N MET A 106 -9.41 11.26 1.04
CA MET A 106 -9.53 11.71 -0.35
C MET A 106 -8.80 13.04 -0.60
N HIS A 107 -8.87 13.99 0.34
CA HIS A 107 -8.11 15.23 0.25
C HIS A 107 -6.59 15.01 0.28
N ARG A 108 -6.10 14.04 1.03
CA ARG A 108 -4.68 13.68 1.03
C ARG A 108 -4.24 13.09 -0.31
N GLU A 109 -5.06 12.24 -0.92
CA GLU A 109 -4.77 11.60 -2.22
C GLU A 109 -4.65 12.63 -3.37
N VAL A 110 -5.34 13.77 -3.25
CA VAL A 110 -5.22 14.86 -4.23
C VAL A 110 -4.20 15.93 -3.84
N ASN A 111 -3.47 15.75 -2.77
CA ASN A 111 -2.46 16.71 -2.31
C ASN A 111 -1.05 16.33 -2.81
N TYR A 112 -0.70 16.77 -4.01
CA TYR A 112 0.59 16.45 -4.61
C TYR A 112 1.80 17.11 -3.94
N HIS A 113 1.62 18.17 -3.16
CA HIS A 113 2.72 18.68 -2.32
C HIS A 113 3.05 17.72 -1.19
N LEU A 114 2.04 17.10 -0.59
CA LEU A 114 2.24 16.10 0.45
C LEU A 114 2.89 14.84 -0.13
N GLU A 115 2.45 14.38 -1.30
CA GLU A 115 3.02 13.23 -1.98
C GLU A 115 4.49 13.48 -2.37
N ALA A 116 4.82 14.68 -2.90
CA ALA A 116 6.20 15.07 -3.20
C ALA A 116 7.09 15.05 -1.96
N ALA A 117 6.66 15.68 -0.87
CA ALA A 117 7.42 15.73 0.38
C ALA A 117 7.62 14.33 0.98
N THR A 118 6.61 13.45 0.85
CA THR A 118 6.69 12.06 1.31
C THR A 118 7.67 11.26 0.44
N THR A 119 7.60 11.42 -0.88
CA THR A 119 8.55 10.80 -1.82
C THR A 119 10.00 11.17 -1.47
N GLU A 120 10.28 12.44 -1.24
CA GLU A 120 11.63 12.91 -0.87
C GLU A 120 12.09 12.35 0.48
N ARG A 121 11.19 12.27 1.45
CA ARG A 121 11.48 11.67 2.77
C ARG A 121 11.85 10.19 2.65
N PHE A 122 11.12 9.42 1.84
CA PHE A 122 11.45 8.03 1.57
C PHE A 122 12.73 7.87 0.77
N ALA A 123 12.97 8.73 -0.22
CA ALA A 123 14.23 8.76 -0.97
C ALA A 123 15.44 8.97 -0.04
N GLU A 124 15.33 9.88 0.94
CA GLU A 124 16.40 10.12 1.91
C GLU A 124 16.63 8.93 2.84
N ARG A 125 15.55 8.28 3.32
CA ARG A 125 15.64 7.09 4.18
C ARG A 125 16.26 5.89 3.48
N LEU A 126 15.99 5.75 2.18
CA LEU A 126 16.43 4.61 1.38
C LEU A 126 17.72 4.87 0.60
N LYS A 127 18.30 6.06 0.66
CA LYS A 127 19.47 6.43 -0.16
C LYS A 127 20.69 5.54 0.02
N GLN A 128 20.85 4.90 1.18
CA GLN A 128 21.96 4.00 1.48
C GLN A 128 21.62 2.53 1.20
N ASP A 129 20.38 2.22 0.85
CA ASP A 129 19.95 0.86 0.58
C ASP A 129 19.85 0.62 -0.94
N PRO A 130 20.83 -0.09 -1.53
CA PRO A 130 20.89 -0.27 -2.97
C PRO A 130 19.75 -1.12 -3.56
N ARG A 131 18.95 -1.75 -2.72
CA ARG A 131 17.82 -2.62 -3.14
C ARG A 131 16.61 -1.81 -3.62
N TYR A 132 16.54 -0.51 -3.27
CA TYR A 132 15.39 0.33 -3.59
C TYR A 132 15.77 1.52 -4.45
N ILE A 133 14.84 1.93 -5.28
CA ILE A 133 14.92 3.17 -6.05
C ILE A 133 13.65 3.96 -5.77
N VAL A 134 13.82 5.22 -5.42
CA VAL A 134 12.73 6.19 -5.29
C VAL A 134 12.97 7.28 -6.33
N PRO A 135 11.97 7.62 -7.18
CA PRO A 135 12.10 8.69 -8.15
C PRO A 135 12.43 10.03 -7.46
N LYS A 136 13.19 10.88 -8.14
CA LYS A 136 13.49 12.23 -7.65
C LYS A 136 12.39 13.20 -8.07
N ILE A 137 11.93 14.02 -7.14
CA ILE A 137 10.97 15.08 -7.44
C ILE A 137 11.65 16.18 -8.28
N VAL A 138 10.96 16.65 -9.30
CA VAL A 138 11.40 17.74 -10.18
C VAL A 138 10.50 18.95 -9.93
N HIS A 139 10.82 19.70 -8.87
CA HIS A 139 9.99 20.78 -8.33
C HIS A 139 9.60 21.85 -9.34
N ASP A 140 10.43 22.08 -10.37
CA ASP A 140 10.15 23.08 -11.41
C ASP A 140 8.82 22.87 -12.11
N TYR A 141 8.35 21.62 -12.17
CA TYR A 141 7.09 21.21 -12.81
C TYR A 141 6.06 20.63 -11.83
N CYS A 142 6.26 20.81 -10.53
CA CYS A 142 5.29 20.44 -9.51
C CYS A 142 4.33 21.60 -9.22
N THR A 143 3.05 21.26 -9.04
CA THR A 143 1.98 22.19 -8.61
C THR A 143 1.02 21.44 -7.69
N ASN A 144 -0.07 22.08 -7.27
CA ASN A 144 -1.11 21.40 -6.49
C ASN A 144 -1.73 20.20 -7.24
N GLN A 145 -1.73 20.22 -8.59
CA GLN A 145 -2.44 19.25 -9.43
C GLN A 145 -1.53 18.50 -10.42
N VAL A 146 -0.24 18.79 -10.40
CA VAL A 146 0.78 18.10 -11.19
C VAL A 146 1.93 17.71 -10.29
N LEU A 147 2.21 16.41 -10.22
CA LEU A 147 3.43 15.90 -9.58
C LEU A 147 4.40 15.48 -10.69
N CYS A 148 5.63 16.01 -10.60
CA CYS A 148 6.68 15.69 -11.55
C CYS A 148 7.84 14.99 -10.85
N MET A 149 8.25 13.85 -11.41
CA MET A 149 9.39 13.08 -10.90
C MET A 149 10.20 12.48 -12.05
N THR A 150 11.42 12.00 -11.76
CA THR A 150 12.24 11.28 -12.75
C THR A 150 11.53 10.03 -13.25
N PHE A 151 11.67 9.74 -14.54
CA PHE A 151 11.17 8.50 -15.13
C PHE A 151 12.11 7.34 -14.74
N GLU A 152 11.55 6.34 -14.07
CA GLU A 152 12.30 5.16 -13.66
C GLU A 152 11.96 3.95 -14.54
N ARG A 153 12.99 3.29 -15.08
CA ARG A 153 12.83 2.10 -15.92
C ARG A 153 12.70 0.86 -15.04
N GLY A 154 11.82 -0.06 -15.44
CA GLY A 154 11.65 -1.34 -14.77
C GLY A 154 10.56 -2.16 -15.44
N VAL A 155 10.41 -3.39 -15.00
CA VAL A 155 9.29 -4.27 -15.38
C VAL A 155 8.28 -4.32 -14.23
N PRO A 156 6.97 -4.40 -14.51
CA PRO A 156 5.97 -4.54 -13.45
C PRO A 156 6.26 -5.76 -12.57
N ILE A 157 6.16 -5.60 -11.26
CA ILE A 157 6.48 -6.66 -10.29
C ILE A 157 5.61 -7.91 -10.48
N ASN A 158 4.41 -7.76 -11.04
CA ASN A 158 3.48 -8.86 -11.35
C ASN A 158 3.60 -9.37 -12.80
N SER A 159 4.62 -8.95 -13.55
CA SER A 159 4.79 -9.36 -14.95
C SER A 159 5.26 -10.81 -15.08
N PRO A 160 4.98 -11.48 -16.21
CA PRO A 160 5.48 -12.84 -16.47
C PRO A 160 7.02 -12.97 -16.42
N VAL A 161 7.75 -11.87 -16.69
CA VAL A 161 9.22 -11.83 -16.60
C VAL A 161 9.68 -12.18 -15.19
N MET A 162 8.95 -11.74 -14.15
CA MET A 162 9.27 -12.03 -12.75
C MET A 162 9.21 -13.53 -12.46
N LEU A 163 8.26 -14.25 -13.08
CA LEU A 163 8.11 -15.70 -12.90
C LEU A 163 9.25 -16.49 -13.57
N SER A 164 9.92 -15.91 -14.59
CA SER A 164 11.04 -16.54 -15.28
C SER A 164 12.39 -16.33 -14.59
N LEU A 165 12.45 -15.47 -13.56
CA LEU A 165 13.69 -15.27 -12.80
C LEU A 165 14.06 -16.53 -11.98
N PRO A 166 15.36 -16.78 -11.76
CA PRO A 166 15.83 -17.79 -10.81
C PRO A 166 15.19 -17.60 -9.43
N GLN A 167 14.98 -18.72 -8.72
CA GLN A 167 14.31 -18.68 -7.41
C GLN A 167 15.02 -17.77 -6.41
N GLU A 168 16.35 -17.77 -6.39
CA GLU A 168 17.15 -16.91 -5.51
C GLU A 168 16.86 -15.41 -5.74
N ARG A 169 16.76 -14.96 -7.00
CA ARG A 169 16.43 -13.58 -7.32
C ARG A 169 15.01 -13.23 -6.88
N ARG A 170 14.06 -14.14 -7.07
CA ARG A 170 12.68 -13.96 -6.60
C ARG A 170 12.61 -13.89 -5.08
N ASN A 171 13.37 -14.74 -4.39
CA ASN A 171 13.44 -14.72 -2.94
C ASN A 171 14.03 -13.41 -2.42
N ALA A 172 15.13 -12.92 -3.01
CA ALA A 172 15.76 -11.66 -2.62
C ALA A 172 14.80 -10.46 -2.79
N LEU A 173 14.03 -10.42 -3.88
CA LEU A 173 12.99 -9.40 -4.07
C LEU A 173 11.83 -9.53 -3.08
N GLY A 174 11.39 -10.75 -2.78
CA GLY A 174 10.37 -11.00 -1.77
C GLY A 174 10.83 -10.59 -0.37
N GLU A 175 12.07 -10.90 -0.01
CA GLU A 175 12.70 -10.51 1.25
C GLU A 175 12.81 -8.98 1.37
N ALA A 176 13.27 -8.29 0.33
CA ALA A 176 13.29 -6.83 0.28
C ALA A 176 11.87 -6.24 0.43
N SER A 177 10.87 -6.81 -0.26
CA SER A 177 9.47 -6.33 -0.16
C SER A 177 8.89 -6.47 1.25
N LEU A 178 9.22 -7.55 1.97
CA LEU A 178 8.80 -7.73 3.35
C LEU A 178 9.57 -6.82 4.31
N GLU A 179 10.88 -6.69 4.09
CA GLU A 179 11.71 -5.85 4.94
C GLU A 179 11.29 -4.37 4.91
N ILE A 180 10.99 -3.82 3.71
CA ILE A 180 10.54 -2.43 3.65
C ILE A 180 9.23 -2.22 4.40
N ALA A 181 8.26 -3.14 4.28
CA ALA A 181 7.00 -3.05 5.02
C ALA A 181 7.21 -3.09 6.55
N VAL A 182 8.14 -3.92 7.02
CA VAL A 182 8.51 -3.97 8.45
C VAL A 182 9.19 -2.69 8.90
N ARG A 183 10.10 -2.14 8.08
CA ARG A 183 10.78 -0.87 8.37
C ARG A 183 9.82 0.30 8.37
N GLU A 184 8.92 0.37 7.39
CA GLU A 184 7.87 1.38 7.31
C GLU A 184 7.05 1.41 8.61
N LEU A 185 6.53 0.27 9.04
CA LEU A 185 5.66 0.20 10.21
C LEU A 185 6.43 0.37 11.54
N PHE A 186 7.52 -0.35 11.74
CA PHE A 186 8.15 -0.47 13.07
C PHE A 186 9.38 0.39 13.29
N GLU A 187 10.04 0.82 12.22
CA GLU A 187 11.19 1.72 12.30
C GLU A 187 10.78 3.19 12.08
N TRP A 188 9.89 3.42 11.10
CA TRP A 188 9.47 4.78 10.72
C TRP A 188 8.11 5.20 11.25
N GLY A 189 7.30 4.28 11.75
CA GLY A 189 5.95 4.56 12.27
C GLY A 189 4.95 4.99 11.21
N GLU A 190 5.24 4.71 9.96
CA GLU A 190 4.35 5.00 8.83
C GLU A 190 4.42 3.89 7.79
N MET A 191 3.37 3.68 7.02
CA MET A 191 3.29 2.57 6.06
C MET A 191 2.47 2.95 4.84
N GLN A 192 2.90 2.46 3.67
CA GLN A 192 2.08 2.47 2.46
C GLN A 192 0.83 1.59 2.65
N THR A 193 -0.35 2.20 2.55
CA THR A 193 -1.63 1.53 2.77
C THR A 193 -2.36 1.15 1.48
N ASP A 194 -1.80 1.50 0.32
CA ASP A 194 -2.26 1.03 -1.00
C ASP A 194 -1.22 0.11 -1.65
N PRO A 195 -1.20 -1.20 -1.33
CA PRO A 195 -0.22 -2.16 -1.84
C PRO A 195 -0.55 -2.61 -3.27
N ASN A 196 -0.99 -1.71 -4.15
CA ASN A 196 -1.26 -2.01 -5.54
C ASN A 196 0.05 -2.36 -6.27
N PHE A 197 0.09 -3.47 -7.00
CA PHE A 197 1.25 -3.87 -7.79
C PHE A 197 1.67 -2.84 -8.85
N GLY A 198 0.76 -1.98 -9.30
CA GLY A 198 1.06 -0.88 -10.20
C GLY A 198 2.01 0.18 -9.62
N ASN A 199 2.14 0.23 -8.29
CA ASN A 199 3.02 1.16 -7.58
C ASN A 199 4.47 0.66 -7.50
N TYR A 200 4.77 -0.54 -8.06
CA TYR A 200 6.08 -1.18 -7.95
C TYR A 200 6.59 -1.67 -9.30
N LEU A 201 7.82 -1.27 -9.65
CA LEU A 201 8.57 -1.88 -10.75
C LEU A 201 9.79 -2.62 -10.20
N VAL A 202 10.33 -3.51 -10.98
CA VAL A 202 11.62 -4.14 -10.72
C VAL A 202 12.60 -3.74 -11.82
N ARG A 203 13.68 -3.08 -11.43
CA ARG A 203 14.84 -2.87 -12.29
C ARG A 203 15.71 -4.11 -12.22
N LEU A 204 15.71 -4.88 -13.30
CA LEU A 204 16.50 -6.10 -13.37
C LEU A 204 17.99 -5.77 -13.42
N GLY A 205 18.75 -6.47 -12.61
CA GLY A 205 20.22 -6.41 -12.64
C GLY A 205 20.76 -6.97 -13.95
N ASN A 206 21.77 -6.31 -14.51
CA ASN A 206 22.49 -6.73 -15.70
C ASN A 206 23.99 -6.47 -15.54
N GLY A 207 24.80 -7.35 -16.05
CA GLY A 207 26.24 -7.20 -16.20
C GLY A 207 27.01 -6.59 -15.02
N ALA A 208 27.08 -5.27 -14.95
CA ALA A 208 27.81 -4.54 -13.92
C ALA A 208 27.01 -4.38 -12.60
N ASP A 209 25.68 -4.34 -12.68
CA ASP A 209 24.78 -4.28 -11.52
C ASP A 209 24.01 -5.60 -11.42
N VAL A 210 24.54 -6.52 -10.64
CA VAL A 210 24.04 -7.91 -10.56
C VAL A 210 22.73 -8.01 -9.77
N HIS A 211 22.38 -6.99 -8.99
CA HIS A 211 21.23 -7.04 -8.10
C HIS A 211 19.98 -6.40 -8.69
N ASP A 212 18.86 -7.09 -8.54
CA ASP A 212 17.56 -6.52 -8.84
C ASP A 212 17.19 -5.46 -7.81
N LYS A 213 16.49 -4.40 -8.26
CA LYS A 213 16.05 -3.30 -7.39
C LYS A 213 14.56 -3.08 -7.50
N ILE A 214 13.92 -2.85 -6.38
CA ILE A 214 12.51 -2.47 -6.32
C ILE A 214 12.43 -0.95 -6.52
N VAL A 215 11.64 -0.52 -7.50
CA VAL A 215 11.32 0.88 -7.74
C VAL A 215 9.97 1.19 -7.11
N LEU A 216 9.94 2.13 -6.19
CA LEU A 216 8.76 2.57 -5.45
C LEU A 216 8.22 3.84 -6.11
N LEU A 217 7.02 3.78 -6.70
CA LEU A 217 6.52 4.85 -7.57
C LEU A 217 5.51 5.79 -6.92
N ASP A 218 4.78 5.36 -5.90
CA ASP A 218 3.68 6.11 -5.31
C ASP A 218 3.77 6.16 -3.78
N PHE A 219 3.62 7.37 -3.23
CA PHE A 219 3.66 7.64 -1.79
C PHE A 219 2.44 8.45 -1.32
N GLY A 220 1.38 8.51 -2.15
CA GLY A 220 0.15 9.24 -1.85
C GLY A 220 -0.66 8.66 -0.71
N ALA A 221 -0.59 7.35 -0.51
CA ALA A 221 -1.37 6.62 0.50
C ALA A 221 -0.55 6.24 1.76
N ILE A 222 0.49 6.99 2.07
CA ILE A 222 1.26 6.77 3.31
C ILE A 222 0.44 7.23 4.53
N ARG A 223 0.29 6.35 5.54
CA ARG A 223 -0.33 6.65 6.83
C ARG A 223 0.69 6.58 7.95
N GLN A 224 0.56 7.52 8.88
CA GLN A 224 1.29 7.50 10.14
C GLN A 224 0.49 6.76 11.20
N PHE A 225 1.17 6.02 12.06
CA PHE A 225 0.59 5.27 13.16
C PHE A 225 1.14 5.81 14.49
N ASP A 226 0.27 5.91 15.47
CA ASP A 226 0.69 6.31 16.82
C ASP A 226 1.52 5.19 17.50
N GLU A 227 2.39 5.59 18.42
CA GLU A 227 3.31 4.66 19.09
C GLU A 227 2.56 3.64 19.97
N HIS A 228 1.35 3.98 20.42
CA HIS A 228 0.54 3.05 21.19
C HIS A 228 0.07 1.88 20.30
N LEU A 229 -0.47 2.18 19.11
CA LEU A 229 -0.84 1.14 18.12
C LEU A 229 0.38 0.29 17.72
N LEU A 230 1.53 0.92 17.48
CA LEU A 230 2.77 0.21 17.13
C LEU A 230 3.23 -0.72 18.25
N THR A 231 3.10 -0.30 19.50
CA THR A 231 3.38 -1.14 20.67
C THR A 231 2.45 -2.34 20.74
N VAL A 232 1.16 -2.14 20.53
CA VAL A 232 0.18 -3.24 20.46
C VAL A 232 0.54 -4.21 19.33
N ALA A 233 0.83 -3.70 18.13
CA ALA A 233 1.23 -4.52 16.98
C ALA A 233 2.50 -5.34 17.25
N ARG A 234 3.53 -4.72 17.83
CA ARG A 234 4.76 -5.43 18.26
C ARG A 234 4.46 -6.54 19.25
N ASN A 235 3.61 -6.29 20.23
CA ASN A 235 3.23 -7.29 21.23
C ASN A 235 2.43 -8.45 20.63
N LEU A 236 1.51 -8.17 19.69
CA LEU A 236 0.76 -9.20 18.96
C LEU A 236 1.70 -10.09 18.13
N ILE A 237 2.63 -9.48 17.36
CA ILE A 237 3.61 -10.22 16.56
C ILE A 237 4.52 -11.07 17.47
N LYS A 238 5.00 -10.50 18.58
CA LYS A 238 5.83 -11.22 19.55
C LYS A 238 5.08 -12.40 20.16
N ALA A 239 3.82 -12.22 20.54
CA ALA A 239 2.98 -13.29 21.04
C ALA A 239 2.77 -14.39 19.98
N GLY A 240 2.56 -14.00 18.72
CA GLY A 240 2.46 -14.90 17.58
C GLY A 240 3.74 -15.69 17.32
N TYR A 241 4.89 -15.01 17.35
CA TYR A 241 6.20 -15.65 17.19
C TYR A 241 6.44 -16.75 18.23
N HIS A 242 6.06 -16.50 19.50
CA HIS A 242 6.16 -17.48 20.59
C HIS A 242 4.96 -18.44 20.67
N HIS A 243 3.98 -18.32 19.76
CA HIS A 243 2.73 -19.08 19.76
C HIS A 243 2.04 -19.09 21.13
N ASN A 244 1.99 -17.93 21.79
CA ASN A 244 1.51 -17.76 23.16
C ASN A 244 0.12 -17.07 23.18
N ALA A 245 -0.94 -17.86 23.44
CA ALA A 245 -2.31 -17.39 23.45
C ALA A 245 -2.59 -16.37 24.57
N ASP A 246 -2.04 -16.56 25.76
CA ASP A 246 -2.24 -15.65 26.90
C ASP A 246 -1.57 -14.31 26.64
N ALA A 247 -0.35 -14.31 26.10
CA ALA A 247 0.34 -13.09 25.69
C ALA A 247 -0.42 -12.38 24.56
N MET A 248 -1.05 -13.12 23.64
CA MET A 248 -1.89 -12.57 22.56
C MET A 248 -3.11 -11.87 23.14
N VAL A 249 -3.84 -12.48 24.07
CA VAL A 249 -4.97 -11.86 24.78
C VAL A 249 -4.52 -10.60 25.53
N LYS A 250 -3.38 -10.68 26.22
CA LYS A 250 -2.82 -9.52 26.94
C LYS A 250 -2.47 -8.37 25.99
N ALA A 251 -1.92 -8.67 24.82
CA ALA A 251 -1.59 -7.65 23.82
C ALA A 251 -2.82 -6.93 23.25
N MET A 252 -4.01 -7.54 23.32
CA MET A 252 -5.28 -6.93 22.95
C MET A 252 -5.91 -6.04 24.03
N THR A 253 -5.25 -5.76 25.14
CA THR A 253 -5.77 -4.89 26.20
C THR A 253 -5.10 -3.53 26.16
N GLY A 254 -5.88 -2.47 26.48
CA GLY A 254 -5.36 -1.11 26.53
C GLY A 254 -5.32 -0.38 25.19
N TYR A 255 -5.93 -0.92 24.14
CA TYR A 255 -6.14 -0.22 22.87
C TYR A 255 -7.63 -0.20 22.53
N GLU A 256 -8.17 0.99 22.25
CA GLU A 256 -9.61 1.27 22.16
C GLU A 256 -10.36 0.26 21.27
N PHE A 257 -9.80 -0.04 20.09
CA PHE A 257 -10.38 -1.02 19.17
C PHE A 257 -10.56 -2.40 19.81
N PHE A 258 -9.57 -2.88 20.56
CA PHE A 258 -9.64 -4.18 21.22
C PHE A 258 -10.41 -4.12 22.55
N ASP A 259 -10.45 -2.97 23.20
CA ASP A 259 -11.16 -2.80 24.47
C ASP A 259 -12.68 -2.81 24.27
N ALA A 260 -13.16 -2.39 23.10
CA ALA A 260 -14.55 -2.55 22.69
C ALA A 260 -15.00 -4.02 22.55
N ILE A 261 -14.05 -4.97 22.46
CA ILE A 261 -14.33 -6.39 22.28
C ILE A 261 -14.53 -7.05 23.67
N PRO A 262 -15.66 -7.75 23.90
CA PRO A 262 -15.89 -8.45 25.16
C PRO A 262 -14.76 -9.41 25.52
N MET A 263 -14.35 -9.43 26.80
CA MET A 263 -13.28 -10.32 27.30
C MET A 263 -13.52 -11.79 27.00
N SER A 264 -14.79 -12.22 26.95
CA SER A 264 -15.17 -13.59 26.61
C SER A 264 -14.84 -13.99 25.17
N ILE A 265 -14.64 -13.01 24.26
CA ILE A 265 -14.34 -13.20 22.83
C ILE A 265 -12.83 -13.18 22.57
N LYS A 266 -12.07 -12.43 23.37
CA LYS A 266 -10.63 -12.26 23.16
C LYS A 266 -9.83 -13.58 23.04
N PRO A 267 -10.11 -14.65 23.82
CA PRO A 267 -9.43 -15.92 23.64
C PRO A 267 -9.64 -16.58 22.25
N ASP A 268 -10.84 -16.45 21.69
CA ASP A 268 -11.11 -16.98 20.34
C ASP A 268 -10.47 -16.13 19.27
N MET A 269 -10.45 -14.82 19.44
CA MET A 269 -9.68 -13.93 18.55
C MET A 269 -8.18 -14.21 18.64
N ALA A 270 -7.63 -14.47 19.83
CA ALA A 270 -6.23 -14.85 19.99
C ALA A 270 -5.88 -16.08 19.16
N LYS A 271 -6.76 -17.08 19.08
CA LYS A 271 -6.54 -18.25 18.21
C LYS A 271 -6.51 -17.88 16.74
N VAL A 272 -7.36 -16.96 16.28
CA VAL A 272 -7.35 -16.46 14.89
C VAL A 272 -6.06 -15.70 14.60
N PHE A 273 -5.63 -14.80 15.50
CA PHE A 273 -4.38 -14.08 15.35
C PHE A 273 -3.14 -14.99 15.38
N LEU A 274 -3.14 -16.02 16.22
CA LEU A 274 -2.07 -17.02 16.22
C LEU A 274 -1.98 -17.78 14.90
N LEU A 275 -3.12 -18.09 14.26
CA LEU A 275 -3.14 -18.66 12.92
C LEU A 275 -2.62 -17.67 11.87
N ALA A 276 -3.02 -16.41 11.94
CA ALA A 276 -2.56 -15.37 11.01
C ALA A 276 -1.05 -15.11 11.13
N THR A 277 -0.51 -15.21 12.36
CA THR A 277 0.92 -15.02 12.65
C THR A 277 1.74 -16.31 12.57
N GLU A 278 1.13 -17.45 12.21
CA GLU A 278 1.81 -18.74 12.16
C GLU A 278 3.01 -18.76 11.21
N ALA A 279 2.96 -17.98 10.11
CA ALA A 279 4.08 -17.83 9.19
C ALA A 279 5.35 -17.30 9.86
N PHE A 280 5.19 -16.48 10.91
CA PHE A 280 6.28 -15.88 11.68
C PHE A 280 6.64 -16.71 12.93
N SER A 281 5.86 -17.75 13.26
CA SER A 281 6.09 -18.52 14.49
C SER A 281 7.39 -19.31 14.44
N SER A 282 8.08 -19.34 15.57
CA SER A 282 9.24 -20.22 15.79
C SER A 282 8.84 -21.68 15.56
N THR A 283 9.64 -22.42 14.81
CA THR A 283 9.40 -23.85 14.55
C THR A 283 9.41 -24.70 15.82
N THR A 284 10.05 -24.21 16.87
CA THR A 284 10.17 -24.92 18.16
C THR A 284 8.92 -24.86 19.01
N ASN A 285 8.08 -23.84 18.84
CA ASN A 285 6.96 -23.56 19.73
C ASN A 285 5.57 -23.73 19.06
N ASN A 286 5.51 -24.13 17.81
CA ASN A 286 4.25 -24.30 17.10
C ASN A 286 3.82 -25.78 17.04
N PRO A 287 2.83 -26.21 17.86
CA PRO A 287 2.37 -27.60 17.90
C PRO A 287 1.66 -28.05 16.62
N ASN A 288 1.34 -27.12 15.73
CA ASN A 288 0.61 -27.39 14.49
C ASN A 288 1.52 -27.65 13.28
N LEU A 289 2.83 -27.52 13.46
CA LEU A 289 3.77 -27.90 12.40
C LEU A 289 3.88 -29.42 12.34
N PRO A 290 3.94 -30.01 11.13
CA PRO A 290 4.17 -31.44 10.98
C PRO A 290 5.46 -31.84 11.68
N THR A 291 5.36 -32.87 12.50
CA THR A 291 6.51 -33.51 13.10
C THR A 291 7.17 -34.40 12.05
N GLY A 292 8.17 -33.88 11.38
CA GLY A 292 8.94 -34.62 10.36
C GLY A 292 10.03 -33.75 9.76
N VAL A 293 11.00 -34.38 9.12
CA VAL A 293 12.06 -33.65 8.41
C VAL A 293 11.46 -33.09 7.12
N MET A 294 10.86 -31.88 7.22
CA MET A 294 10.52 -31.07 6.06
C MET A 294 11.66 -30.09 5.81
N ASP A 295 12.04 -29.92 4.56
CA ASP A 295 12.87 -28.79 4.17
C ASP A 295 12.11 -27.46 4.32
N GLU A 296 12.82 -26.35 4.22
CA GLU A 296 12.26 -25.02 4.45
C GLU A 296 11.17 -24.65 3.43
N GLN A 297 11.32 -25.09 2.19
CA GLN A 297 10.32 -24.87 1.13
C GLN A 297 9.06 -25.69 1.36
N GLN A 298 9.21 -26.96 1.73
CA GLN A 298 8.08 -27.85 2.04
C GLN A 298 7.25 -27.32 3.23
N ARG A 299 7.91 -26.75 4.25
CA ARG A 299 7.26 -26.08 5.38
C ARG A 299 6.49 -24.84 4.94
N TYR A 300 7.08 -24.03 4.08
CA TYR A 300 6.43 -22.85 3.53
C TYR A 300 5.17 -23.22 2.74
N ASP A 301 5.27 -24.17 1.82
CA ASP A 301 4.16 -24.61 0.99
C ASP A 301 3.03 -25.24 1.81
N TRP A 302 3.36 -26.01 2.82
CA TRP A 302 2.38 -26.56 3.77
C TRP A 302 1.68 -25.45 4.56
N LYS A 303 2.42 -24.50 5.14
CA LYS A 303 1.85 -23.35 5.84
C LYS A 303 0.91 -22.56 4.94
N LYS A 304 1.32 -22.25 3.73
CA LYS A 304 0.53 -21.53 2.75
C LYS A 304 -0.76 -22.25 2.38
N SER A 305 -0.73 -23.56 2.18
CA SER A 305 -1.90 -24.36 1.81
C SER A 305 -2.94 -24.47 2.94
N GLN A 306 -2.49 -24.49 4.20
CA GLN A 306 -3.37 -24.73 5.36
C GLN A 306 -3.89 -23.44 6.00
N MET A 307 -3.16 -22.32 5.88
CA MET A 307 -3.46 -21.09 6.61
C MET A 307 -4.88 -20.56 6.34
N HIS A 308 -5.27 -20.43 5.07
CA HIS A 308 -6.61 -19.92 4.71
C HIS A 308 -7.73 -20.82 5.24
N SER A 309 -7.63 -22.12 5.04
CA SER A 309 -8.62 -23.10 5.49
C SER A 309 -8.77 -23.11 7.02
N ARG A 310 -7.66 -23.04 7.74
CA ARG A 310 -7.63 -23.05 9.21
C ARG A 310 -8.19 -21.76 9.82
N VAL A 311 -7.85 -20.60 9.25
CA VAL A 311 -8.43 -19.31 9.65
C VAL A 311 -9.94 -19.31 9.44
N MET A 312 -10.43 -19.75 8.29
CA MET A 312 -11.86 -19.82 8.00
C MET A 312 -12.59 -20.80 8.94
N GLN A 313 -12.02 -21.96 9.21
CA GLN A 313 -12.61 -22.92 10.17
C GLN A 313 -12.67 -22.36 11.59
N GLN A 314 -11.62 -21.69 12.06
CA GLN A 314 -11.60 -21.10 13.40
C GLN A 314 -12.60 -19.95 13.53
N THR A 315 -12.68 -19.09 12.50
CA THR A 315 -13.66 -17.99 12.48
C THR A 315 -15.10 -18.53 12.48
N SER A 316 -15.39 -19.56 11.67
CA SER A 316 -16.69 -20.21 11.64
C SER A 316 -17.08 -20.85 12.99
N LYS A 317 -16.14 -21.57 13.63
CA LYS A 317 -16.38 -22.14 14.97
C LYS A 317 -16.65 -21.07 16.03
N SER A 318 -15.92 -19.97 15.98
CA SER A 318 -16.07 -18.84 16.89
C SER A 318 -17.43 -18.15 16.72
N MET A 319 -17.95 -18.03 15.50
CA MET A 319 -19.26 -17.48 15.21
C MET A 319 -20.39 -18.44 15.59
N THR A 320 -20.32 -19.72 15.22
CA THR A 320 -21.38 -20.71 15.48
C THR A 320 -21.56 -21.00 16.97
N SER A 321 -20.53 -21.01 17.78
CA SER A 321 -20.64 -21.28 19.22
C SER A 321 -21.33 -20.18 20.03
N ARG A 322 -21.69 -19.04 19.42
CA ARG A 322 -22.26 -17.86 20.09
C ARG A 322 -23.64 -17.45 19.62
N TYR A 323 -24.06 -17.88 18.45
CA TYR A 323 -25.33 -17.48 17.83
C TYR A 323 -26.30 -18.65 17.65
N PHE A 324 -25.92 -19.86 18.01
CA PHE A 324 -26.72 -21.07 18.09
C PHE A 324 -26.37 -21.88 19.35
#